data_e11047671ffa947eb229d7741ce5d556
#
_entry.id   e11047671ffa947eb229d7741ce5d556
#
_cell.length_a   1.000
_cell.length_b   1.000
_cell.length_c   1.000
_cell.angle_alpha   90.00
_cell.angle_beta   90.00
_cell.angle_gamma   90.00
#
_symmetry.space_group_name_H-M   'P 1'
#
loop_
_entity.id
_entity.type
_entity.pdbx_description
1 polymer ?
#
loop_
_entity_poly.entity_id
_entity_poly.type
_entity_poly.pdbx_seq_one_letter_code
_entity_poly.pdbx_strand_id
1 'polypeptide(L)'
;NLKSGIFGAEPWTNALRAEIEARFDMHGVDIYGLSEVMGPGVANEAVEEKDGLYVWEDHFLPEVIDPETGTPRSDGETGELVFTSLTKEALPIIRYRTRDLTRLRAGGVRTMRRMDKVTGRSDDLIILRGVNVFPSQIEEHIVKIDGISPHYQIELGTVSYTHLTLP
;
A
#
# COMPACT_ATOMS: atom_id res chain seq x y z
N ASN A 1 -29.93 6.48 5.11
CA ASN A 1 -29.17 5.31 4.69
C ASN A 1 -27.85 5.76 4.05
N LEU A 2 -26.73 5.37 4.63
CA LEU A 2 -25.40 5.50 3.99
C LEU A 2 -25.38 4.61 2.75
N LYS A 3 -24.82 5.10 1.64
CA LYS A 3 -24.67 4.33 0.40
C LYS A 3 -23.26 3.86 0.20
N SER A 4 -22.29 4.63 0.67
CA SER A 4 -20.86 4.31 0.56
C SER A 4 -20.12 4.78 1.78
N GLY A 5 -19.12 4.01 2.20
CA GLY A 5 -18.12 4.37 3.19
C GLY A 5 -16.75 4.43 2.52
N ILE A 6 -15.95 5.42 2.88
CA ILE A 6 -14.58 5.58 2.40
C ILE A 6 -13.65 5.17 3.54
N PHE A 7 -12.76 4.24 3.26
CA PHE A 7 -11.85 3.64 4.22
C PHE A 7 -10.41 3.82 3.75
N GLY A 8 -9.52 4.16 4.65
CA GLY A 8 -8.11 4.40 4.33
C GLY A 8 -7.28 4.65 5.58
N ALA A 9 -6.09 5.20 5.41
CA ALA A 9 -5.04 5.42 6.38
C ALA A 9 -4.32 4.12 6.80
N GLU A 10 -5.05 3.04 6.99
CA GLU A 10 -4.50 1.72 7.33
C GLU A 10 -4.90 0.69 6.27
N PRO A 11 -4.04 -0.27 5.96
CA PRO A 11 -4.39 -1.39 5.09
C PRO A 11 -5.55 -2.19 5.70
N TRP A 12 -6.53 -2.54 4.89
CA TRP A 12 -7.65 -3.36 5.30
C TRP A 12 -7.94 -4.47 4.30
N THR A 13 -8.46 -5.59 4.79
CA THR A 13 -8.62 -6.80 3.99
C THR A 13 -9.94 -6.81 3.23
N ASN A 14 -9.99 -7.58 2.14
CA ASN A 14 -11.24 -7.81 1.42
C ASN A 14 -12.27 -8.57 2.27
N ALA A 15 -11.83 -9.39 3.23
CA ALA A 15 -12.71 -10.06 4.18
C ALA A 15 -13.42 -9.05 5.09
N LEU A 16 -12.66 -8.08 5.65
CA LEU A 16 -13.24 -7.01 6.46
C LEU A 16 -14.17 -6.13 5.62
N ARG A 17 -13.82 -5.84 4.36
CA ARG A 17 -14.72 -5.13 3.43
C ARG A 17 -16.06 -5.86 3.30
N ALA A 18 -16.02 -7.14 2.99
CA ALA A 18 -17.24 -7.94 2.81
C ALA A 18 -18.11 -7.95 4.07
N GLU A 19 -17.51 -8.02 5.24
CA GLU A 19 -18.23 -7.97 6.51
C GLU A 19 -18.90 -6.59 6.73
N ILE A 20 -18.20 -5.50 6.48
CA ILE A 20 -18.73 -4.14 6.59
C ILE A 20 -19.88 -3.93 5.61
N GLU A 21 -19.70 -4.31 4.37
CA GLU A 21 -20.71 -4.18 3.32
C GLU A 21 -21.98 -4.96 3.65
N ALA A 22 -21.82 -6.19 4.13
CA ALA A 22 -22.96 -7.03 4.52
C ALA A 22 -23.71 -6.50 5.75
N ARG A 23 -22.99 -5.95 6.75
CA ARG A 23 -23.61 -5.46 7.98
C ARG A 23 -24.32 -4.12 7.81
N PHE A 24 -23.78 -3.25 6.96
CA PHE A 24 -24.27 -1.86 6.84
C PHE A 24 -25.05 -1.59 5.55
N ASP A 25 -25.17 -2.56 4.66
CA ASP A 25 -25.83 -2.44 3.34
C ASP A 25 -25.32 -1.22 2.56
N MET A 26 -23.99 -1.12 2.45
CA MET A 26 -23.31 -0.02 1.77
C MET A 26 -22.06 -0.52 1.01
N HIS A 27 -21.55 0.30 0.10
CA HIS A 27 -20.26 0.03 -0.54
C HIS A 27 -19.09 0.50 0.32
N GLY A 28 -18.11 -0.38 0.56
CA GLY A 28 -16.82 -0.02 1.13
C GLY A 28 -15.82 0.31 0.01
N VAL A 29 -15.33 1.55 -0.01
CA VAL A 29 -14.40 2.06 -1.02
C VAL A 29 -13.07 2.41 -0.39
N ASP A 30 -11.99 1.94 -0.98
CA ASP A 30 -10.64 2.22 -0.51
C ASP A 30 -10.16 3.58 -1.02
N ILE A 31 -9.41 4.29 -0.18
CA ILE A 31 -8.81 5.59 -0.52
C ILE A 31 -7.34 5.60 -0.10
N TYR A 32 -6.51 6.21 -0.93
CA TYR A 32 -5.10 6.44 -0.66
C TYR A 32 -4.79 7.93 -0.66
N GLY A 33 -3.95 8.35 0.25
CA GLY A 33 -3.43 9.70 0.34
C GLY A 33 -2.41 9.82 1.44
N LEU A 34 -1.63 10.90 1.40
CA LEU A 34 -0.65 11.24 2.41
C LEU A 34 -0.58 12.77 2.50
N SER A 35 -0.31 13.27 3.71
CA SER A 35 -0.34 14.71 4.01
C SER A 35 0.62 15.53 3.14
N GLU A 36 1.75 14.95 2.77
CA GLU A 36 2.79 15.59 1.96
C GLU A 36 2.32 15.85 0.52
N VAL A 37 1.49 14.97 -0.02
CA VAL A 37 0.94 15.12 -1.37
C VAL A 37 -0.40 15.82 -1.31
N MET A 38 -1.39 15.16 -0.82
CA MET A 38 -2.73 15.64 -0.49
C MET A 38 -3.42 14.54 0.31
N GLY A 39 -3.69 14.78 1.54
CA GLY A 39 -4.41 13.81 2.37
C GLY A 39 -5.83 14.27 2.66
N PRO A 40 -6.80 13.39 2.64
CA PRO A 40 -6.91 12.14 1.89
C PRO A 40 -7.34 12.41 0.44
N GLY A 41 -7.11 11.46 -0.47
CA GLY A 41 -7.74 11.52 -1.80
C GLY A 41 -6.80 11.77 -2.97
N VAL A 42 -5.59 11.22 -2.94
CA VAL A 42 -4.71 11.17 -4.13
C VAL A 42 -5.19 10.10 -5.10
N ALA A 43 -5.72 8.99 -4.57
CA ALA A 43 -6.33 7.92 -5.34
C ALA A 43 -7.48 7.28 -4.56
N ASN A 44 -8.48 6.74 -5.26
CA ASN A 44 -9.56 5.97 -4.64
C ASN A 44 -10.17 4.95 -5.61
N GLU A 45 -10.80 3.92 -5.04
CA GLU A 45 -11.56 2.95 -5.82
C GLU A 45 -12.82 3.57 -6.42
N ALA A 46 -13.27 2.98 -7.53
CA ALA A 46 -14.62 3.21 -8.03
C ALA A 46 -15.60 2.21 -7.39
N VAL A 47 -16.83 2.65 -7.10
CA VAL A 47 -17.86 1.76 -6.54
C VAL A 47 -18.18 0.61 -7.49
N GLU A 48 -18.12 0.87 -8.80
CA GLU A 48 -18.39 -0.10 -9.85
C GLU A 48 -17.27 -1.12 -10.05
N GLU A 49 -16.05 -0.77 -9.62
CA GLU A 49 -14.87 -1.62 -9.78
C GLU A 49 -13.93 -1.45 -8.59
N LYS A 50 -13.89 -2.45 -7.73
CA LYS A 50 -13.07 -2.47 -6.51
C LYS A 50 -11.77 -3.26 -6.74
N ASP A 51 -11.10 -2.93 -7.85
CA ASP A 51 -9.85 -3.58 -8.30
C ASP A 51 -8.77 -2.54 -8.55
N GLY A 52 -8.22 -2.00 -7.47
CA GLY A 52 -7.24 -0.93 -7.46
C GLY A 52 -7.84 0.47 -7.39
N LEU A 53 -6.98 1.42 -7.05
CA LEU A 53 -7.35 2.79 -6.78
C LEU A 53 -6.99 3.67 -7.99
N TYR A 54 -7.96 4.39 -8.53
CA TYR A 54 -7.75 5.35 -9.61
C TYR A 54 -6.98 6.55 -9.08
N VAL A 55 -5.83 6.83 -9.67
CA VAL A 55 -5.05 8.04 -9.36
C VAL A 55 -5.65 9.23 -10.10
N TRP A 56 -5.81 10.35 -9.42
CA TRP A 56 -6.30 11.60 -10.02
C TRP A 56 -5.21 12.25 -10.88
N GLU A 57 -5.01 11.73 -12.10
CA GLU A 57 -3.91 12.11 -13.00
C GLU A 57 -4.04 13.53 -13.58
N ASP A 58 -5.17 14.17 -13.43
CA ASP A 58 -5.38 15.60 -13.69
C ASP A 58 -4.73 16.50 -12.62
N HIS A 59 -4.49 15.96 -11.42
CA HIS A 59 -3.85 16.66 -10.31
C HIS A 59 -2.46 16.13 -9.95
N PHE A 60 -2.20 14.86 -10.24
CA PHE A 60 -0.96 14.18 -9.84
C PHE A 60 -0.40 13.33 -10.97
N LEU A 61 0.90 13.45 -11.23
CA LEU A 61 1.62 12.52 -12.10
C LEU A 61 2.18 11.38 -11.22
N PRO A 62 1.61 10.15 -11.30
CA PRO A 62 2.16 8.99 -10.62
C PRO A 62 3.28 8.36 -11.46
N GLU A 63 4.34 7.94 -10.80
CA GLU A 63 5.41 7.12 -11.33
C GLU A 63 5.66 5.95 -10.38
N VAL A 64 6.14 4.84 -10.90
CA VAL A 64 6.70 3.75 -10.10
C VAL A 64 8.17 3.62 -10.46
N ILE A 65 9.02 3.58 -9.44
CA ILE A 65 10.47 3.51 -9.62
C ILE A 65 11.05 2.31 -8.89
N ASP A 66 12.21 1.90 -9.31
CA ASP A 66 13.06 1.02 -8.52
C ASP A 66 13.51 1.75 -7.24
N PRO A 67 13.28 1.21 -6.03
CA PRO A 67 13.58 1.91 -4.78
C PRO A 67 15.08 2.12 -4.54
N GLU A 68 15.95 1.30 -5.13
CA GLU A 68 17.41 1.40 -4.95
C GLU A 68 18.03 2.35 -5.98
N THR A 69 17.69 2.16 -7.26
CA THR A 69 18.31 2.91 -8.36
C THR A 69 17.58 4.20 -8.73
N GLY A 70 16.30 4.32 -8.36
CA GLY A 70 15.43 5.43 -8.77
C GLY A 70 15.00 5.37 -10.25
N THR A 71 15.31 4.28 -10.96
CA THR A 71 14.95 4.10 -12.36
C THR A 71 13.45 3.86 -12.50
N PRO A 72 12.75 4.55 -13.43
CA PRO A 72 11.35 4.30 -13.70
C PRO A 72 11.08 2.86 -14.12
N ARG A 73 9.97 2.29 -13.66
CA ARG A 73 9.46 0.97 -14.02
C ARG A 73 8.26 1.09 -14.94
N SER A 74 8.04 0.07 -15.75
CA SER A 74 6.88 -0.02 -16.63
C SER A 74 5.60 -0.31 -15.85
N ASP A 75 4.43 0.04 -16.40
CA ASP A 75 3.15 -0.35 -15.83
C ASP A 75 3.08 -1.88 -15.66
N GLY A 76 2.56 -2.31 -14.52
CA GLY A 76 2.50 -3.72 -14.11
C GLY A 76 3.70 -4.19 -13.28
N GLU A 77 4.81 -3.47 -13.28
CA GLU A 77 5.97 -3.78 -12.43
C GLU A 77 5.82 -3.15 -11.05
N THR A 78 6.15 -3.90 -10.00
CA THR A 78 6.12 -3.40 -8.61
C THR A 78 7.36 -2.55 -8.33
N GLY A 79 7.17 -1.42 -7.66
CA GLY A 79 8.23 -0.54 -7.21
C GLY A 79 7.71 0.52 -6.24
N GLU A 80 8.54 1.50 -5.94
CA GLU A 80 8.19 2.61 -5.06
C GLU A 80 7.35 3.65 -5.80
N LEU A 81 6.24 4.03 -5.20
CA LEU A 81 5.34 5.05 -5.74
C LEU A 81 5.94 6.44 -5.56
N VAL A 82 5.85 7.25 -6.60
CA VAL A 82 6.35 8.62 -6.65
C VAL A 82 5.27 9.52 -7.20
N PHE A 83 5.12 10.71 -6.63
CA PHE A 83 4.16 11.70 -7.11
C PHE A 83 4.82 13.04 -7.45
N THR A 84 4.34 13.63 -8.54
CA THR A 84 4.53 15.05 -8.85
C THR A 84 3.16 15.73 -8.85
N SER A 85 3.00 16.81 -8.08
CA SER A 85 1.77 17.62 -8.12
C SER A 85 1.74 18.51 -9.35
N LEU A 86 0.59 18.54 -10.04
CA LEU A 86 0.39 19.31 -11.26
C LEU A 86 -0.35 20.63 -11.01
N THR A 87 -1.22 20.65 -10.01
CA THR A 87 -2.13 21.78 -9.75
C THR A 87 -1.97 22.41 -8.37
N LYS A 88 -1.09 21.85 -7.53
CA LYS A 88 -0.92 22.31 -6.14
C LYS A 88 -0.04 23.57 -6.11
N GLU A 89 -0.57 24.68 -5.65
CA GLU A 89 0.15 25.95 -5.53
C GLU A 89 0.97 26.02 -4.24
N ALA A 90 0.37 25.62 -3.12
CA ALA A 90 1.06 25.56 -1.83
C ALA A 90 1.80 24.24 -1.68
N LEU A 91 3.06 24.29 -1.30
CA LEU A 91 3.93 23.11 -1.17
C LEU A 91 3.89 22.21 -2.42
N PRO A 92 4.22 22.72 -3.62
CA PRO A 92 4.30 21.89 -4.80
C PRO A 92 5.40 20.86 -4.64
N ILE A 93 5.09 19.61 -4.92
CA ILE A 93 6.03 18.50 -4.84
C ILE A 93 6.43 18.04 -6.24
N ILE A 94 7.69 17.70 -6.42
CA ILE A 94 8.25 17.17 -7.66
C ILE A 94 8.95 15.87 -7.32
N ARG A 95 8.48 14.77 -7.94
CA ARG A 95 9.00 13.41 -7.77
C ARG A 95 9.18 13.03 -6.29
N TYR A 96 8.16 13.29 -5.49
CA TYR A 96 8.14 12.92 -4.07
C TYR A 96 8.07 11.41 -3.92
N ARG A 97 9.06 10.84 -3.27
CA ARG A 97 9.16 9.41 -3.00
C ARG A 97 8.33 9.07 -1.75
N THR A 98 7.25 8.31 -1.93
CA THR A 98 6.33 7.97 -0.84
C THR A 98 6.86 6.86 0.08
N ARG A 99 7.79 6.06 -0.40
CA ARG A 99 8.27 4.80 0.16
C ARG A 99 7.27 3.66 0.06
N ASP A 100 6.05 3.91 -0.34
CA ASP A 100 5.03 2.88 -0.51
C ASP A 100 5.28 2.05 -1.76
N LEU A 101 5.17 0.73 -1.63
CA LEU A 101 5.37 -0.22 -2.72
C LEU A 101 4.04 -0.61 -3.34
N THR A 102 3.91 -0.36 -4.62
CA THR A 102 2.74 -0.69 -5.43
C THR A 102 3.15 -0.89 -6.89
N ARG A 103 2.18 -1.03 -7.78
CA ARG A 103 2.35 -0.97 -9.23
C ARG A 103 1.22 -0.18 -9.85
N LEU A 104 1.49 0.46 -10.98
CA LEU A 104 0.48 1.11 -11.80
C LEU A 104 -0.04 0.14 -12.86
N ARG A 105 -1.33 0.26 -13.16
CA ARG A 105 -2.01 -0.50 -14.21
C ARG A 105 -2.85 0.44 -15.07
N ALA A 106 -3.18 -0.01 -16.27
CA ALA A 106 -4.12 0.70 -17.14
C ALA A 106 -5.46 0.95 -16.43
N GLY A 107 -6.17 1.97 -16.88
CA GLY A 107 -7.54 2.26 -16.42
C GLY A 107 -8.50 1.09 -16.66
N GLY A 108 -9.67 1.18 -16.05
CA GLY A 108 -10.76 0.22 -16.18
C GLY A 108 -12.05 0.96 -16.53
N VAL A 109 -13.01 1.06 -15.58
CA VAL A 109 -14.24 1.86 -15.75
C VAL A 109 -13.96 3.36 -15.83
N ARG A 110 -12.78 3.80 -15.43
CA ARG A 110 -12.26 5.17 -15.63
C ARG A 110 -11.01 5.10 -16.51
N THR A 111 -10.68 6.20 -17.17
CA THR A 111 -9.51 6.29 -18.07
C THR A 111 -8.19 6.47 -17.36
N MET A 112 -8.21 7.01 -16.14
CA MET A 112 -7.01 7.22 -15.29
C MET A 112 -6.39 5.89 -14.92
N ARG A 113 -5.07 5.86 -14.75
CA ARG A 113 -4.36 4.66 -14.28
C ARG A 113 -4.78 4.30 -12.86
N ARG A 114 -4.68 3.01 -12.58
CA ARG A 114 -4.95 2.46 -11.25
C ARG A 114 -3.65 2.06 -10.57
N MET A 115 -3.55 2.35 -9.30
CA MET A 115 -2.55 1.73 -8.43
C MET A 115 -3.14 0.53 -7.71
N ASP A 116 -2.37 -0.51 -7.51
CA ASP A 116 -2.76 -1.61 -6.63
C ASP A 116 -2.71 -1.14 -5.16
N LYS A 117 -3.32 -1.89 -4.27
CA LYS A 117 -3.16 -1.66 -2.83
C LYS A 117 -1.68 -1.68 -2.48
N VAL A 118 -1.28 -0.80 -1.58
CA VAL A 118 0.08 -0.77 -1.06
C VAL A 118 0.40 -2.10 -0.38
N THR A 119 1.50 -2.72 -0.76
CA THR A 119 1.93 -4.02 -0.23
C THR A 119 2.88 -3.89 0.95
N GLY A 120 3.43 -2.71 1.17
CA GLY A 120 4.37 -2.38 2.23
C GLY A 120 5.17 -1.14 1.89
N ARG A 121 6.15 -0.81 2.71
CA ARG A 121 7.04 0.34 2.50
C ARG A 121 8.46 -0.14 2.22
N SER A 122 9.18 0.58 1.36
CA SER A 122 10.58 0.25 1.02
C SER A 122 11.54 0.46 2.20
N ASP A 123 11.18 1.32 3.15
CA ASP A 123 11.94 1.60 4.37
C ASP A 123 11.59 0.66 5.55
N ASP A 124 10.50 -0.10 5.47
CA ASP A 124 10.12 -1.14 6.43
C ASP A 124 10.58 -2.54 6.02
N LEU A 125 11.29 -2.65 4.90
CA LEU A 125 11.75 -3.93 4.39
C LEU A 125 12.82 -4.52 5.31
N ILE A 126 12.55 -5.69 5.85
CA ILE A 126 13.48 -6.48 6.64
C ILE A 126 14.16 -7.49 5.72
N ILE A 127 15.48 -7.42 5.61
CA ILE A 127 16.25 -8.43 4.87
C ILE A 127 16.77 -9.47 5.87
N LEU A 128 16.14 -10.64 5.89
CA LEU A 128 16.52 -11.73 6.76
C LEU A 128 17.22 -12.85 5.97
N ARG A 129 18.54 -12.96 6.10
CA ARG A 129 19.36 -13.96 5.36
C ARG A 129 19.12 -13.98 3.85
N GLY A 130 18.99 -12.79 3.24
CA GLY A 130 18.75 -12.65 1.82
C GLY A 130 17.26 -12.80 1.40
N VAL A 131 16.37 -12.98 2.36
CA VAL A 131 14.92 -13.00 2.11
C VAL A 131 14.31 -11.67 2.53
N ASN A 132 13.56 -11.07 1.64
CA ASN A 132 12.82 -9.84 1.91
C ASN A 132 11.53 -10.18 2.66
N VAL A 133 11.35 -9.60 3.85
CA VAL A 133 10.17 -9.80 4.69
C VAL A 133 9.59 -8.44 5.05
N PHE A 134 8.31 -8.27 4.81
CA PHE A 134 7.57 -7.09 5.27
C PHE A 134 6.84 -7.40 6.58
N PRO A 135 6.81 -6.46 7.55
CA PRO A 135 6.04 -6.62 8.77
C PRO A 135 4.57 -7.00 8.51
N SER A 136 3.95 -6.43 7.48
CA SER A 136 2.58 -6.74 7.09
C SER A 136 2.34 -8.20 6.71
N GLN A 137 3.35 -8.89 6.16
CA GLN A 137 3.25 -10.32 5.86
C GLN A 137 3.22 -11.16 7.14
N ILE A 138 3.98 -10.75 8.15
CA ILE A 138 3.98 -11.41 9.47
C ILE A 138 2.62 -11.18 10.15
N GLU A 139 2.12 -9.95 10.11
CA GLU A 139 0.82 -9.57 10.67
C GLU A 139 -0.32 -10.41 10.06
N GLU A 140 -0.33 -10.59 8.75
CA GLU A 140 -1.34 -11.40 8.06
C GLU A 140 -1.43 -12.84 8.62
N HIS A 141 -0.34 -13.38 9.13
CA HIS A 141 -0.32 -14.69 9.76
C HIS A 141 -0.72 -14.65 11.23
N ILE A 142 -0.25 -13.64 11.96
CA ILE A 142 -0.51 -13.50 13.41
C ILE A 142 -2.01 -13.31 13.68
N VAL A 143 -2.69 -12.45 12.91
CA VAL A 143 -4.12 -12.15 13.11
C VAL A 143 -5.05 -13.35 12.85
N LYS A 144 -4.55 -14.41 12.19
CA LYS A 144 -5.30 -15.64 11.95
C LYS A 144 -5.23 -16.64 13.12
N ILE A 145 -4.42 -16.35 14.13
CA ILE A 145 -4.23 -17.26 15.29
C ILE A 145 -5.12 -16.81 16.42
N ASP A 146 -6.11 -17.62 16.76
CA ASP A 146 -7.02 -17.32 17.86
C ASP A 146 -6.27 -17.16 19.19
N GLY A 147 -6.63 -16.11 19.94
CA GLY A 147 -6.08 -15.85 21.27
C GLY A 147 -4.75 -15.08 21.29
N ILE A 148 -4.21 -14.71 20.12
CA ILE A 148 -3.04 -13.83 20.03
C ILE A 148 -3.49 -12.39 19.79
N SER A 149 -2.87 -11.44 20.51
CA SER A 149 -3.10 -10.01 20.27
C SER A 149 -2.56 -9.60 18.89
N PRO A 150 -3.27 -8.71 18.16
CA PRO A 150 -2.74 -8.14 16.92
C PRO A 150 -1.57 -7.17 17.15
N HIS A 151 -1.31 -6.80 18.41
CA HIS A 151 -0.17 -5.97 18.77
C HIS A 151 1.07 -6.84 18.97
N TYR A 152 2.07 -6.66 18.13
CA TYR A 152 3.31 -7.43 18.17
C TYR A 152 4.52 -6.51 17.98
N GLN A 153 5.69 -7.01 18.31
CA GLN A 153 6.98 -6.37 18.08
C GLN A 153 7.90 -7.35 17.38
N ILE A 154 8.60 -6.89 16.35
CA ILE A 154 9.63 -7.68 15.66
C ILE A 154 10.98 -7.26 16.22
N GLU A 155 11.72 -8.20 16.80
CA GLU A 155 13.07 -8.00 17.26
C GLU A 155 14.05 -8.74 16.36
N LEU A 156 15.01 -8.02 15.78
CA LEU A 156 16.05 -8.58 14.93
C LEU A 156 17.30 -8.83 15.78
N GLY A 157 17.60 -10.09 16.04
CA GLY A 157 18.79 -10.51 16.76
C GLY A 157 19.88 -11.02 15.83
N THR A 158 21.16 -10.74 16.14
CA THR A 158 22.29 -11.41 15.49
C THR A 158 22.47 -12.78 16.12
N VAL A 159 22.19 -13.85 15.37
CA VAL A 159 22.46 -15.22 15.83
C VAL A 159 23.92 -15.56 15.52
N SER A 160 24.76 -15.60 16.54
CA SER A 160 26.07 -16.22 16.42
C SER A 160 25.89 -17.74 16.36
N TYR A 161 26.24 -18.33 15.22
CA TYR A 161 26.28 -19.81 15.12
C TYR A 161 27.46 -20.33 15.93
N THR A 162 27.22 -20.87 17.10
CA THR A 162 28.12 -21.86 17.69
C THR A 162 27.85 -23.17 16.96
N HIS A 163 28.85 -23.71 16.29
CA HIS A 163 28.80 -25.06 15.75
C HIS A 163 28.57 -26.05 16.90
N LEU A 164 27.37 -26.60 17.00
CA LEU A 164 27.14 -27.83 17.76
C LEU A 164 27.75 -28.99 16.96
N THR A 165 28.94 -29.37 17.27
CA THR A 165 29.44 -30.70 16.91
C THR A 165 28.67 -31.70 17.77
N LEU A 166 27.77 -32.42 17.17
CA LEU A 166 27.15 -33.60 17.78
C LEU A 166 28.21 -34.67 17.96
N PRO A 167 28.23 -35.38 19.10
CA PRO A 167 29.16 -36.47 19.36
C PRO A 167 28.97 -37.66 18.43
#